data_7dcc94440fa9dab1b7c28c606f3d1ae1
#
_entry.id   7dcc94440fa9dab1b7c28c606f3d1ae1
#
_cell.length_a   1.000
_cell.length_b   1.000
_cell.length_c   1.000
_cell.angle_alpha   90.00
_cell.angle_beta   90.00
_cell.angle_gamma   90.00
#
_symmetry.space_group_name_H-M   'P 1'
#
loop_
_entity.id
_entity.type
_entity.pdbx_description
1 polymer ?
#
loop_
_entity_poly.entity_id
_entity_poly.type
_entity_poly.pdbx_seq_one_letter_code
_entity_poly.pdbx_strand_id
1 'polypeptide(L)'
;MRSDNVKTGMQQAPHRSLFNALGLTKEELERPLVGIVCSYNEIVPGHMNLDKIANAVKMGVAMAGGTPIMFPAIAVCDGIAMGHIGMKYSLVTRDLIADSTEAMAMAHQFDALVMIPNCDKNVPGLLMAAARINVPTVFVSGGPMLAGHVKGQKRSLSSMFEAVGSYAAGTMDECDVCEFENKVCPTCGSCSGMYTANSMNCLTEVLGMGLQGNGTIPAVYSERIRLAKHAGMQVMEMYRRNIRPRDIMTKEAILNALTVDMALGCSTNSMLHLPAIAHEIGMDFEIDFANGISEKTPNLCHLAPAGPTYMEDLNEAGGVYAVMNELNKKGLLYTDCMTVTGKTVGENIAGCENKNPEVIRPIDNPYSQTGGLAVLKGNIAPDGSVVKRSAVVPEMLVHEGPARVFECEDDAIKAIKGGDIHPGDVVVIRYVGPKGGPGMREMLNPTSAIAGMGLGSSVALITDGRFSGASRGASIGHVSPEAAEGGPIALVEEGDLIRINIPEHKLEVVVSDEELARRKAAWTPREPKVTTGYLKRYAKMVSSANKGAILEF
;
A
#
# COMPACT_ATOMS: atom_id res chain seq x y z
N MET A 1 -21.25 -26.49 9.65
CA MET A 1 -19.89 -25.91 9.51
C MET A 1 -19.32 -26.30 8.16
N ARG A 2 -18.53 -25.43 7.52
CA ARG A 2 -17.84 -25.78 6.27
C ARG A 2 -16.83 -26.92 6.50
N SER A 3 -16.15 -26.86 7.65
CA SER A 3 -15.21 -27.89 8.09
C SER A 3 -15.83 -29.26 8.34
N ASP A 4 -17.15 -29.40 8.36
CA ASP A 4 -17.81 -30.72 8.46
C ASP A 4 -17.44 -31.64 7.28
N ASN A 5 -17.11 -31.05 6.11
CA ASN A 5 -16.63 -31.78 4.93
C ASN A 5 -15.34 -32.57 5.18
N VAL A 6 -14.56 -32.23 6.19
CA VAL A 6 -13.28 -32.89 6.51
C VAL A 6 -13.25 -33.55 7.89
N LYS A 7 -14.29 -33.39 8.72
CA LYS A 7 -14.27 -33.92 10.10
C LYS A 7 -15.51 -34.71 10.54
N THR A 8 -16.63 -34.59 9.82
CA THR A 8 -17.92 -35.20 10.27
C THR A 8 -18.28 -36.44 9.46
N GLY A 9 -18.74 -37.50 10.16
CA GLY A 9 -19.17 -38.76 9.55
C GLY A 9 -18.06 -39.81 9.45
N MET A 10 -18.45 -41.06 9.16
CA MET A 10 -17.51 -42.18 9.11
C MET A 10 -16.56 -42.09 7.93
N GLN A 11 -16.98 -41.53 6.80
CA GLN A 11 -16.15 -41.39 5.60
C GLN A 11 -14.97 -40.42 5.82
N GLN A 12 -15.06 -39.50 6.78
CA GLN A 12 -14.00 -38.57 7.16
C GLN A 12 -13.06 -39.11 8.25
N ALA A 13 -13.18 -40.39 8.63
CA ALA A 13 -12.25 -41.01 9.58
C ALA A 13 -10.78 -40.91 9.13
N PRO A 14 -10.41 -41.08 7.84
CA PRO A 14 -9.03 -40.86 7.38
C PRO A 14 -8.55 -39.42 7.63
N HIS A 15 -9.39 -38.38 7.39
CA HIS A 15 -9.07 -36.98 7.65
C HIS A 15 -8.86 -36.72 9.14
N ARG A 16 -9.76 -37.26 10.01
CA ARG A 16 -9.61 -37.15 11.46
C ARG A 16 -8.34 -37.83 11.98
N SER A 17 -7.91 -38.91 11.34
CA SER A 17 -6.63 -39.54 11.65
C SER A 17 -5.44 -38.60 11.43
N LEU A 18 -5.49 -37.77 10.38
CA LEU A 18 -4.49 -36.74 10.12
C LEU A 18 -4.57 -35.58 11.14
N PHE A 19 -5.77 -35.15 11.49
CA PHE A 19 -5.96 -34.13 12.55
C PHE A 19 -5.44 -34.67 13.92
N ASN A 20 -5.65 -35.95 14.22
CA ASN A 20 -5.08 -36.58 15.42
C ASN A 20 -3.54 -36.56 15.40
N ALA A 21 -2.92 -36.74 14.22
CA ALA A 21 -1.47 -36.63 14.05
C ALA A 21 -0.95 -35.19 14.32
N LEU A 22 -1.80 -34.17 14.17
CA LEU A 22 -1.51 -32.78 14.56
C LEU A 22 -1.69 -32.54 16.07
N GLY A 23 -2.16 -33.53 16.81
CA GLY A 23 -2.44 -33.43 18.25
C GLY A 23 -3.81 -32.82 18.59
N LEU A 24 -4.72 -32.67 17.61
CA LEU A 24 -6.06 -32.15 17.87
C LEU A 24 -6.90 -33.20 18.60
N THR A 25 -7.64 -32.77 19.62
CA THR A 25 -8.55 -33.63 20.39
C THR A 25 -9.91 -33.74 19.70
N LYS A 26 -10.73 -34.68 20.18
CA LYS A 26 -12.10 -34.84 19.67
C LYS A 26 -12.94 -33.57 19.94
N GLU A 27 -12.79 -32.96 21.10
CA GLU A 27 -13.51 -31.75 21.50
C GLU A 27 -13.10 -30.55 20.65
N GLU A 28 -11.84 -30.45 20.22
CA GLU A 28 -11.38 -29.44 19.27
C GLU A 28 -11.98 -29.65 17.89
N LEU A 29 -12.12 -30.89 17.43
CA LEU A 29 -12.73 -31.21 16.13
C LEU A 29 -14.26 -30.98 16.11
N GLU A 30 -14.91 -30.89 17.26
CA GLU A 30 -16.33 -30.54 17.35
C GLU A 30 -16.58 -29.03 17.16
N ARG A 31 -15.53 -28.22 17.25
CA ARG A 31 -15.59 -26.75 17.13
C ARG A 31 -15.35 -26.29 15.68
N PRO A 32 -15.73 -25.06 15.33
CA PRO A 32 -15.34 -24.45 14.06
C PRO A 32 -13.83 -24.38 13.89
N LEU A 33 -13.31 -24.76 12.72
CA LEU A 33 -11.91 -24.63 12.38
C LEU A 33 -11.62 -23.22 11.87
N VAL A 34 -10.74 -22.49 12.57
CA VAL A 34 -10.35 -21.11 12.23
C VAL A 34 -8.93 -21.11 11.71
N GLY A 35 -8.76 -20.73 10.43
CA GLY A 35 -7.45 -20.57 9.83
C GLY A 35 -6.79 -19.25 10.29
N ILE A 36 -5.57 -19.36 10.84
CA ILE A 36 -4.74 -18.20 11.22
C ILE A 36 -3.70 -18.04 10.13
N VAL A 37 -3.93 -17.10 9.21
CA VAL A 37 -3.05 -16.82 8.07
C VAL A 37 -1.97 -15.87 8.54
N CYS A 38 -0.79 -16.38 8.85
CA CYS A 38 0.29 -15.60 9.47
C CYS A 38 1.47 -15.43 8.51
N SER A 39 1.87 -14.18 8.28
CA SER A 39 2.99 -13.84 7.39
C SER A 39 4.34 -13.77 8.13
N TYR A 40 4.47 -14.42 9.28
CA TYR A 40 5.73 -14.48 10.03
C TYR A 40 6.89 -14.94 9.15
N ASN A 41 7.99 -14.22 9.24
CA ASN A 41 9.31 -14.60 8.75
C ASN A 41 10.40 -13.76 9.46
N GLU A 42 11.66 -14.16 9.31
CA GLU A 42 12.79 -13.54 10.00
C GLU A 42 13.54 -12.49 9.14
N ILE A 43 13.16 -12.32 7.85
CA ILE A 43 13.83 -11.39 6.93
C ILE A 43 13.13 -10.03 6.85
N VAL A 44 11.83 -9.95 7.13
CA VAL A 44 11.05 -8.72 7.06
C VAL A 44 10.89 -8.12 8.46
N PRO A 45 11.46 -6.93 8.76
CA PRO A 45 11.36 -6.31 10.09
C PRO A 45 9.92 -6.14 10.58
N GLY A 46 8.98 -5.90 9.67
CA GLY A 46 7.55 -5.81 9.96
C GLY A 46 6.89 -7.14 10.32
N HIS A 47 7.56 -8.27 10.09
CA HIS A 47 6.98 -9.61 10.24
C HIS A 47 7.65 -10.46 11.34
N MET A 48 8.80 -10.04 11.83
CA MET A 48 9.59 -10.84 12.78
C MET A 48 8.91 -11.08 14.14
N ASN A 49 7.85 -10.37 14.46
CA ASN A 49 7.07 -10.52 15.70
C ASN A 49 5.65 -11.07 15.47
N LEU A 50 5.29 -11.43 14.24
CA LEU A 50 3.94 -11.88 13.92
C LEU A 50 3.59 -13.25 14.53
N ASP A 51 4.58 -14.06 14.90
CA ASP A 51 4.39 -15.27 15.69
C ASP A 51 3.71 -14.98 17.04
N LYS A 52 4.11 -13.89 17.73
CA LYS A 52 3.50 -13.44 18.98
C LYS A 52 2.07 -12.96 18.79
N ILE A 53 1.81 -12.22 17.69
CA ILE A 53 0.48 -11.80 17.29
C ILE A 53 -0.40 -13.02 16.99
N ALA A 54 0.10 -13.99 16.22
CA ALA A 54 -0.63 -15.21 15.89
C ALA A 54 -0.97 -16.02 17.15
N ASN A 55 -0.05 -16.15 18.09
CA ASN A 55 -0.31 -16.83 19.35
C ASN A 55 -1.39 -16.11 20.19
N ALA A 56 -1.39 -14.79 20.21
CA ALA A 56 -2.44 -14.03 20.88
C ALA A 56 -3.80 -14.20 20.20
N VAL A 57 -3.84 -14.19 18.86
CA VAL A 57 -5.06 -14.51 18.09
C VAL A 57 -5.58 -15.90 18.39
N LYS A 58 -4.71 -16.93 18.39
CA LYS A 58 -5.08 -18.32 18.73
C LYS A 58 -5.72 -18.40 20.11
N MET A 59 -5.17 -17.69 21.10
CA MET A 59 -5.79 -17.61 22.43
C MET A 59 -7.21 -17.03 22.37
N GLY A 60 -7.40 -15.92 21.62
CA GLY A 60 -8.70 -15.29 21.43
C GLY A 60 -9.72 -16.21 20.79
N VAL A 61 -9.34 -16.93 19.74
CA VAL A 61 -10.17 -17.92 19.05
C VAL A 61 -10.58 -19.05 20.00
N ALA A 62 -9.62 -19.63 20.73
CA ALA A 62 -9.88 -20.70 21.67
C ALA A 62 -10.81 -20.28 22.82
N MET A 63 -10.60 -19.07 23.38
CA MET A 63 -11.48 -18.48 24.41
C MET A 63 -12.91 -18.30 23.90
N ALA A 64 -13.10 -18.03 22.62
CA ALA A 64 -14.43 -17.86 22.01
C ALA A 64 -15.04 -19.14 21.45
N GLY A 65 -14.39 -20.30 21.65
CA GLY A 65 -14.92 -21.63 21.32
C GLY A 65 -14.62 -22.09 19.89
N GLY A 66 -13.59 -21.55 19.23
CA GLY A 66 -13.07 -22.03 17.95
C GLY A 66 -11.79 -22.86 18.12
N THR A 67 -11.39 -23.60 17.09
CA THR A 67 -10.13 -24.34 17.01
C THR A 67 -9.20 -23.64 16.02
N PRO A 68 -8.15 -22.94 16.49
CA PRO A 68 -7.25 -22.18 15.62
C PRO A 68 -6.16 -23.08 15.02
N ILE A 69 -5.98 -23.02 13.71
CA ILE A 69 -4.91 -23.71 12.98
C ILE A 69 -4.16 -22.68 12.14
N MET A 70 -2.85 -22.54 12.37
CA MET A 70 -2.02 -21.57 11.67
C MET A 70 -1.43 -22.16 10.38
N PHE A 71 -1.41 -21.35 9.31
CA PHE A 71 -0.64 -21.62 8.10
C PHE A 71 -0.02 -20.32 7.57
N PRO A 72 1.09 -20.40 6.80
CA PRO A 72 1.85 -19.21 6.41
C PRO A 72 1.26 -18.51 5.19
N ALA A 73 1.44 -17.18 5.14
CA ALA A 73 1.51 -16.40 3.91
C ALA A 73 2.92 -15.86 3.73
N ILE A 74 3.36 -15.65 2.49
CA ILE A 74 4.67 -15.06 2.19
C ILE A 74 4.63 -13.54 2.31
N ALA A 75 5.81 -12.93 2.44
CA ALA A 75 6.01 -11.50 2.32
C ALA A 75 7.42 -11.18 1.82
N VAL A 76 7.55 -10.07 1.09
CA VAL A 76 8.82 -9.48 0.67
C VAL A 76 8.99 -8.15 1.41
N CYS A 77 10.19 -7.86 1.87
CA CYS A 77 10.53 -6.54 2.42
C CYS A 77 10.90 -5.59 1.29
N ASP A 78 10.04 -4.63 0.99
CA ASP A 78 10.28 -3.64 -0.06
C ASP A 78 11.54 -2.81 0.23
N GLY A 79 11.81 -2.46 1.48
CA GLY A 79 13.01 -1.74 1.88
C GLY A 79 14.32 -2.49 1.56
N ILE A 80 14.37 -3.80 1.85
CA ILE A 80 15.54 -4.65 1.54
C ILE A 80 15.64 -4.91 0.02
N ALA A 81 14.51 -5.02 -0.67
CA ALA A 81 14.47 -5.23 -2.11
C ALA A 81 14.74 -3.96 -2.94
N MET A 82 14.73 -2.78 -2.31
CA MET A 82 14.86 -1.48 -2.97
C MET A 82 16.20 -1.32 -3.70
N GLY A 83 16.18 -0.75 -4.90
CA GLY A 83 17.39 -0.38 -5.63
C GLY A 83 18.09 -1.51 -6.38
N HIS A 84 17.55 -2.74 -6.38
CA HIS A 84 18.12 -3.87 -7.13
C HIS A 84 17.04 -4.79 -7.75
N ILE A 85 17.45 -5.87 -8.40
CA ILE A 85 16.56 -6.80 -9.11
C ILE A 85 15.46 -7.39 -8.22
N GLY A 86 15.70 -7.53 -6.92
CA GLY A 86 14.74 -8.05 -5.94
C GLY A 86 13.43 -7.27 -5.92
N MET A 87 13.46 -5.96 -6.22
CA MET A 87 12.26 -5.12 -6.19
C MET A 87 11.22 -5.50 -7.25
N LYS A 88 11.60 -6.19 -8.32
CA LYS A 88 10.68 -6.77 -9.30
C LYS A 88 9.80 -7.89 -8.72
N TYR A 89 10.24 -8.48 -7.62
CA TYR A 89 9.51 -9.56 -6.94
C TYR A 89 8.58 -9.07 -5.83
N SER A 90 8.50 -7.76 -5.58
CA SER A 90 7.60 -7.21 -4.56
C SER A 90 6.14 -7.24 -5.03
N LEU A 91 5.75 -6.43 -6.03
CA LEU A 91 4.33 -6.30 -6.44
C LEU A 91 3.73 -7.64 -6.87
N VAL A 92 4.49 -8.47 -7.57
CA VAL A 92 4.02 -9.77 -8.05
C VAL A 92 3.63 -10.73 -6.92
N THR A 93 4.11 -10.50 -5.69
CA THR A 93 3.70 -11.30 -4.52
C THR A 93 2.29 -11.01 -4.06
N ARG A 94 1.71 -9.85 -4.38
CA ARG A 94 0.33 -9.52 -4.01
C ARG A 94 -0.65 -10.60 -4.51
N ASP A 95 -0.60 -10.88 -5.80
CA ASP A 95 -1.47 -11.87 -6.43
C ASP A 95 -1.10 -13.30 -5.99
N LEU A 96 0.20 -13.61 -5.87
CA LEU A 96 0.66 -14.91 -5.39
C LEU A 96 0.23 -15.19 -3.93
N ILE A 97 0.20 -14.17 -3.08
CA ILE A 97 -0.31 -14.27 -1.71
C ILE A 97 -1.81 -14.56 -1.73
N ALA A 98 -2.57 -13.85 -2.59
CA ALA A 98 -3.99 -14.09 -2.75
C ALA A 98 -4.27 -15.53 -3.20
N ASP A 99 -3.62 -15.99 -4.26
CA ASP A 99 -3.79 -17.32 -4.85
C ASP A 99 -3.43 -18.44 -3.86
N SER A 100 -2.27 -18.34 -3.22
CA SER A 100 -1.79 -19.37 -2.28
C SER A 100 -2.66 -19.43 -1.01
N THR A 101 -3.12 -18.29 -0.52
CA THR A 101 -4.00 -18.24 0.65
C THR A 101 -5.38 -18.83 0.33
N GLU A 102 -5.93 -18.49 -0.84
CA GLU A 102 -7.17 -19.07 -1.34
C GLU A 102 -7.05 -20.60 -1.44
N ALA A 103 -5.99 -21.09 -2.11
CA ALA A 103 -5.75 -22.52 -2.27
C ALA A 103 -5.70 -23.26 -0.93
N MET A 104 -4.97 -22.73 0.05
CA MET A 104 -4.87 -23.32 1.39
C MET A 104 -6.21 -23.32 2.13
N ALA A 105 -6.90 -22.19 2.13
CA ALA A 105 -8.15 -22.06 2.87
C ALA A 105 -9.28 -22.93 2.27
N MET A 106 -9.34 -22.99 0.94
CA MET A 106 -10.36 -23.79 0.23
C MET A 106 -10.10 -25.29 0.35
N ALA A 107 -8.85 -25.72 0.23
CA ALA A 107 -8.49 -27.14 0.35
C ALA A 107 -8.78 -27.71 1.75
N HIS A 108 -8.55 -26.92 2.80
CA HIS A 108 -8.69 -27.38 4.20
C HIS A 108 -10.03 -27.01 4.84
N GLN A 109 -10.93 -26.36 4.10
CA GLN A 109 -12.33 -26.11 4.47
C GLN A 109 -12.52 -25.34 5.79
N PHE A 110 -11.70 -24.32 6.04
CA PHE A 110 -11.85 -23.47 7.23
C PHE A 110 -13.22 -22.76 7.26
N ASP A 111 -13.78 -22.65 8.46
CA ASP A 111 -15.06 -21.99 8.73
C ASP A 111 -14.94 -20.47 8.84
N ALA A 112 -13.78 -19.99 9.28
CA ALA A 112 -13.45 -18.59 9.42
C ALA A 112 -11.94 -18.39 9.34
N LEU A 113 -11.49 -17.14 9.12
CA LEU A 113 -10.07 -16.79 8.98
C LEU A 113 -9.70 -15.57 9.82
N VAL A 114 -8.49 -15.58 10.39
CA VAL A 114 -7.84 -14.35 10.87
C VAL A 114 -6.59 -14.13 10.03
N MET A 115 -6.53 -12.98 9.36
CA MET A 115 -5.42 -12.59 8.50
C MET A 115 -4.45 -11.71 9.28
N ILE A 116 -3.16 -12.09 9.28
CA ILE A 116 -2.10 -11.39 10.03
C ILE A 116 -1.01 -10.90 9.07
N PRO A 117 -1.29 -9.81 8.32
CA PRO A 117 -0.31 -9.14 7.46
C PRO A 117 0.48 -8.07 8.23
N ASN A 118 1.45 -7.45 7.56
CA ASN A 118 1.99 -6.16 7.98
C ASN A 118 2.66 -5.33 6.88
N CYS A 119 3.13 -5.93 5.79
CA CYS A 119 3.91 -5.24 4.74
C CYS A 119 3.09 -4.89 3.49
N ASP A 120 3.73 -4.13 2.60
CA ASP A 120 3.18 -3.42 1.45
C ASP A 120 2.26 -4.23 0.54
N LYS A 121 2.68 -5.43 0.15
CA LYS A 121 1.93 -6.28 -0.82
C LYS A 121 1.17 -7.38 -0.13
N ASN A 122 1.57 -7.68 1.10
CA ASN A 122 0.96 -8.71 1.92
C ASN A 122 -0.44 -8.31 2.41
N VAL A 123 -0.61 -7.04 2.83
CA VAL A 123 -1.93 -6.51 3.25
C VAL A 123 -2.95 -6.58 2.11
N PRO A 124 -2.72 -5.97 0.94
CA PRO A 124 -3.68 -6.02 -0.16
C PRO A 124 -3.87 -7.44 -0.71
N GLY A 125 -2.82 -8.26 -0.78
CA GLY A 125 -2.93 -9.65 -1.22
C GLY A 125 -3.87 -10.48 -0.35
N LEU A 126 -3.80 -10.33 0.97
CA LEU A 126 -4.71 -11.00 1.89
C LEU A 126 -6.13 -10.42 1.85
N LEU A 127 -6.31 -9.11 1.58
CA LEU A 127 -7.65 -8.53 1.35
C LEU A 127 -8.29 -9.11 0.09
N MET A 128 -7.53 -9.27 -1.00
CA MET A 128 -7.97 -9.95 -2.21
C MET A 128 -8.38 -11.40 -1.91
N ALA A 129 -7.54 -12.15 -1.18
CA ALA A 129 -7.86 -13.51 -0.75
C ALA A 129 -9.16 -13.59 0.08
N ALA A 130 -9.32 -12.67 1.04
CA ALA A 130 -10.54 -12.62 1.87
C ALA A 130 -11.79 -12.40 1.03
N ALA A 131 -11.74 -11.52 0.01
CA ALA A 131 -12.83 -11.28 -0.92
C ALA A 131 -13.20 -12.52 -1.75
N ARG A 132 -12.18 -13.26 -2.23
CA ARG A 132 -12.38 -14.52 -3.02
C ARG A 132 -12.95 -15.63 -2.18
N ILE A 133 -12.34 -15.93 -1.03
CA ILE A 133 -12.73 -17.04 -0.14
C ILE A 133 -14.10 -16.78 0.49
N ASN A 134 -14.39 -15.56 0.86
CA ASN A 134 -15.66 -15.06 1.38
C ASN A 134 -16.22 -15.88 2.56
N VAL A 135 -15.37 -16.25 3.50
CA VAL A 135 -15.78 -16.78 4.82
C VAL A 135 -15.57 -15.70 5.89
N PRO A 136 -16.24 -15.75 7.04
CA PRO A 136 -16.05 -14.80 8.11
C PRO A 136 -14.56 -14.57 8.39
N THR A 137 -14.10 -13.32 8.25
CA THR A 137 -12.66 -12.98 8.29
C THR A 137 -12.44 -11.68 9.05
N VAL A 138 -11.41 -11.65 9.89
CA VAL A 138 -10.95 -10.44 10.60
C VAL A 138 -9.46 -10.24 10.33
N PHE A 139 -9.04 -8.98 10.16
CA PHE A 139 -7.63 -8.61 10.02
C PHE A 139 -7.07 -8.07 11.32
N VAL A 140 -5.82 -8.44 11.61
CA VAL A 140 -4.99 -7.81 12.64
C VAL A 140 -3.56 -7.72 12.15
N SER A 141 -3.07 -6.50 11.91
CA SER A 141 -1.70 -6.26 11.44
C SER A 141 -0.68 -6.36 12.57
N GLY A 142 0.60 -6.46 12.18
CA GLY A 142 1.71 -6.44 13.14
C GLY A 142 1.97 -5.07 13.78
N GLY A 143 1.45 -3.99 13.19
CA GLY A 143 1.63 -2.62 13.62
C GLY A 143 2.90 -1.94 13.08
N PRO A 144 2.96 -0.60 13.10
CA PRO A 144 4.12 0.18 12.70
C PRO A 144 5.27 0.09 13.72
N MET A 145 6.51 0.26 13.25
CA MET A 145 7.65 0.52 14.14
C MET A 145 7.58 1.94 14.69
N LEU A 146 8.29 2.20 15.77
CA LEU A 146 8.51 3.55 16.27
C LEU A 146 9.45 4.32 15.33
N ALA A 147 9.34 5.64 15.31
CA ALA A 147 10.32 6.49 14.63
C ALA A 147 11.68 6.41 15.34
N GLY A 148 12.76 6.44 14.56
CA GLY A 148 14.10 6.56 15.10
C GLY A 148 14.40 7.98 15.59
N HIS A 149 15.44 8.12 16.41
CA HIS A 149 15.90 9.43 16.89
C HIS A 149 17.35 9.64 16.50
N VAL A 150 17.60 10.63 15.62
CA VAL A 150 18.94 11.02 15.19
C VAL A 150 19.10 12.50 15.44
N LYS A 151 20.16 12.88 16.16
CA LYS A 151 20.45 14.28 16.53
C LYS A 151 19.24 15.02 17.14
N GLY A 152 18.46 14.31 18.01
CA GLY A 152 17.30 14.87 18.71
C GLY A 152 16.03 15.02 17.87
N GLN A 153 16.02 14.54 16.63
CA GLN A 153 14.87 14.60 15.72
C GLN A 153 14.36 13.21 15.38
N LYS A 154 13.04 13.05 15.25
CA LYS A 154 12.43 11.83 14.70
C LYS A 154 12.87 11.62 13.26
N ARG A 155 13.24 10.40 12.92
CA ARG A 155 13.70 9.98 11.58
C ARG A 155 13.14 8.60 11.24
N SER A 156 13.16 8.26 9.97
CA SER A 156 12.68 6.97 9.45
C SER A 156 13.61 6.45 8.36
N LEU A 157 13.29 5.30 7.80
CA LEU A 157 14.04 4.69 6.70
C LEU A 157 14.19 5.65 5.50
N SER A 158 13.17 6.48 5.18
CA SER A 158 13.30 7.47 4.09
C SER A 158 14.42 8.48 4.36
N SER A 159 14.60 8.87 5.63
CA SER A 159 15.70 9.77 6.03
C SER A 159 17.08 9.12 5.82
N MET A 160 17.18 7.77 5.91
CA MET A 160 18.41 7.05 5.60
C MET A 160 18.75 7.14 4.10
N PHE A 161 17.75 6.97 3.22
CA PHE A 161 17.95 7.12 1.78
C PHE A 161 18.36 8.56 1.40
N GLU A 162 17.78 9.57 2.05
CA GLU A 162 18.16 10.98 1.89
C GLU A 162 19.59 11.23 2.40
N ALA A 163 19.98 10.62 3.53
CA ALA A 163 21.34 10.72 4.10
C ALA A 163 22.40 10.16 3.15
N VAL A 164 22.11 9.02 2.48
CA VAL A 164 23.00 8.47 1.43
C VAL A 164 23.14 9.45 0.25
N GLY A 165 22.06 10.13 -0.14
CA GLY A 165 22.09 11.17 -1.16
C GLY A 165 22.95 12.37 -0.73
N SER A 166 22.81 12.82 0.51
CA SER A 166 23.59 13.93 1.10
C SER A 166 25.08 13.58 1.23
N TYR A 167 25.40 12.33 1.57
CA TYR A 167 26.77 11.82 1.57
C TYR A 167 27.38 11.86 0.17
N ALA A 168 26.64 11.41 -0.85
CA ALA A 168 27.09 11.48 -2.25
C ALA A 168 27.29 12.91 -2.75
N ALA A 169 26.51 13.87 -2.24
CA ALA A 169 26.66 15.30 -2.52
C ALA A 169 27.79 15.99 -1.68
N GLY A 170 28.45 15.27 -0.78
CA GLY A 170 29.51 15.82 0.07
C GLY A 170 29.03 16.75 1.20
N THR A 171 27.72 16.73 1.51
CA THR A 171 27.11 17.56 2.58
C THR A 171 26.92 16.81 3.90
N MET A 172 27.24 15.51 3.94
CA MET A 172 27.20 14.65 5.12
C MET A 172 28.43 13.75 5.13
N ASP A 173 29.01 13.50 6.31
CA ASP A 173 30.14 12.60 6.47
C ASP A 173 29.71 11.14 6.78
N GLU A 174 30.68 10.22 6.77
CA GLU A 174 30.44 8.79 7.02
C GLU A 174 29.96 8.51 8.45
N CYS A 175 30.43 9.29 9.43
CA CYS A 175 30.03 9.15 10.82
C CYS A 175 28.54 9.48 11.02
N ASP A 176 28.07 10.55 10.36
CA ASP A 176 26.66 10.92 10.33
C ASP A 176 25.81 9.81 9.69
N VAL A 177 26.25 9.27 8.55
CA VAL A 177 25.55 8.15 7.88
C VAL A 177 25.45 6.92 8.80
N CYS A 178 26.54 6.56 9.50
CA CYS A 178 26.54 5.47 10.46
C CYS A 178 25.58 5.72 11.64
N GLU A 179 25.44 6.97 12.11
CA GLU A 179 24.46 7.28 13.15
C GLU A 179 23.03 7.07 12.65
N PHE A 180 22.70 7.48 11.42
CA PHE A 180 21.40 7.23 10.78
C PHE A 180 21.15 5.72 10.66
N GLU A 181 22.11 4.96 10.10
CA GLU A 181 22.01 3.50 9.91
C GLU A 181 21.63 2.77 11.19
N ASN A 182 22.23 3.13 12.31
CA ASN A 182 22.01 2.45 13.59
C ASN A 182 20.71 2.87 14.29
N LYS A 183 20.09 4.00 13.94
CA LYS A 183 19.02 4.59 14.77
C LYS A 183 17.66 4.79 14.08
N VAL A 184 17.59 4.78 12.74
CA VAL A 184 16.35 5.14 12.03
C VAL A 184 15.28 4.04 12.07
N CYS A 185 15.65 2.79 12.32
CA CYS A 185 14.73 1.65 12.44
C CYS A 185 14.89 0.98 13.81
N PRO A 186 14.36 1.57 14.89
CA PRO A 186 14.71 1.17 16.26
C PRO A 186 13.96 -0.07 16.76
N THR A 187 12.86 -0.48 16.12
CA THR A 187 11.99 -1.58 16.60
C THR A 187 11.53 -2.47 15.45
N CYS A 188 10.94 -3.62 15.79
CA CYS A 188 10.13 -4.37 14.83
C CYS A 188 8.87 -3.56 14.44
N GLY A 189 8.22 -3.95 13.35
CA GLY A 189 7.03 -3.31 12.82
C GLY A 189 7.19 -2.93 11.36
N SER A 190 6.09 -2.53 10.70
CA SER A 190 6.13 -1.89 9.40
C SER A 190 6.82 -0.51 9.49
N CYS A 191 7.00 0.19 8.38
CA CYS A 191 7.62 1.52 8.40
C CYS A 191 6.95 2.47 9.41
N SER A 192 7.71 3.45 9.96
CA SER A 192 7.16 4.40 10.95
C SER A 192 6.35 5.55 10.34
N GLY A 193 6.46 5.81 9.02
CA GLY A 193 5.71 6.87 8.30
C GLY A 193 4.48 6.33 7.55
N MET A 194 3.74 7.24 6.90
CA MET A 194 2.58 6.91 6.06
C MET A 194 3.05 6.46 4.66
N TYR A 195 3.77 5.33 4.65
CA TYR A 195 4.21 4.62 3.46
C TYR A 195 3.20 3.54 3.10
N THR A 196 3.48 2.72 2.09
CA THR A 196 2.48 1.78 1.54
C THR A 196 1.93 0.80 2.57
N ALA A 197 2.78 0.20 3.41
CA ALA A 197 2.35 -0.75 4.45
C ALA A 197 1.31 -0.14 5.40
N ASN A 198 1.63 1.04 5.95
CA ASN A 198 0.76 1.72 6.90
C ASN A 198 -0.49 2.31 6.22
N SER A 199 -0.36 2.79 4.97
CA SER A 199 -1.52 3.18 4.16
C SER A 199 -2.51 2.03 4.08
N MET A 200 -2.07 0.85 3.66
CA MET A 200 -2.96 -0.30 3.50
C MET A 200 -3.47 -0.85 4.84
N ASN A 201 -2.67 -0.80 5.92
CA ASN A 201 -3.12 -1.20 7.26
C ASN A 201 -4.21 -0.23 7.80
N CYS A 202 -4.07 1.08 7.57
CA CYS A 202 -5.11 2.07 7.91
C CYS A 202 -6.37 1.86 7.05
N LEU A 203 -6.21 1.68 5.73
CA LEU A 203 -7.34 1.45 4.84
C LEU A 203 -8.06 0.13 5.10
N THR A 204 -7.37 -0.90 5.62
CA THR A 204 -8.02 -2.14 6.12
C THR A 204 -8.99 -1.86 7.27
N GLU A 205 -8.64 -0.93 8.16
CA GLU A 205 -9.50 -0.47 9.25
C GLU A 205 -10.71 0.31 8.71
N VAL A 206 -10.48 1.22 7.74
CA VAL A 206 -11.54 2.00 7.08
C VAL A 206 -12.50 1.13 6.28
N LEU A 207 -11.98 0.13 5.55
CA LEU A 207 -12.80 -0.87 4.84
C LEU A 207 -13.70 -1.69 5.79
N GLY A 208 -13.48 -1.57 7.10
CA GLY A 208 -14.23 -2.32 8.10
C GLY A 208 -13.70 -3.74 8.36
N MET A 209 -12.55 -4.14 7.78
CA MET A 209 -11.98 -5.48 7.92
C MET A 209 -11.06 -5.66 9.14
N GLY A 210 -10.64 -4.56 9.77
CA GLY A 210 -9.81 -4.53 10.99
C GLY A 210 -10.54 -3.83 12.14
N LEU A 211 -10.14 -4.14 13.38
CA LEU A 211 -10.61 -3.45 14.57
C LEU A 211 -9.90 -2.09 14.72
N GLN A 212 -10.48 -1.17 15.50
CA GLN A 212 -9.89 0.14 15.80
C GLN A 212 -8.44 0.01 16.29
N GLY A 213 -7.54 0.79 15.70
CA GLY A 213 -6.11 0.76 16.00
C GLY A 213 -5.33 -0.29 15.21
N ASN A 214 -5.99 -1.02 14.29
CA ASN A 214 -5.30 -1.97 13.43
C ASN A 214 -4.14 -1.32 12.65
N GLY A 215 -4.34 -0.14 12.09
CA GLY A 215 -3.34 0.57 11.31
C GLY A 215 -2.32 1.36 12.13
N THR A 216 -2.62 1.71 13.39
CA THR A 216 -1.85 2.76 14.10
C THR A 216 -1.16 2.31 15.39
N ILE A 217 -1.71 1.36 16.14
CA ILE A 217 -1.05 0.90 17.38
C ILE A 217 0.35 0.36 17.06
N PRO A 218 1.43 0.91 17.65
CA PRO A 218 2.79 0.43 17.40
C PRO A 218 2.98 -1.05 17.71
N ALA A 219 3.85 -1.71 16.93
CA ALA A 219 4.14 -3.15 17.05
C ALA A 219 4.62 -3.58 18.44
N VAL A 220 5.34 -2.71 19.14
CA VAL A 220 5.95 -2.98 20.45
C VAL A 220 5.02 -2.66 21.62
N TYR A 221 3.84 -2.09 21.39
CA TYR A 221 2.91 -1.74 22.47
C TYR A 221 2.11 -2.98 22.92
N SER A 222 1.88 -3.11 24.23
CA SER A 222 1.06 -4.18 24.80
C SER A 222 -0.39 -4.18 24.26
N GLU A 223 -0.87 -3.01 23.81
CA GLU A 223 -2.18 -2.87 23.16
C GLU A 223 -2.29 -3.70 21.88
N ARG A 224 -1.20 -3.87 21.11
CA ARG A 224 -1.17 -4.70 19.93
C ARG A 224 -1.50 -6.17 20.26
N ILE A 225 -1.00 -6.68 21.37
CA ILE A 225 -1.31 -8.05 21.85
C ILE A 225 -2.77 -8.15 22.31
N ARG A 226 -3.30 -7.14 22.98
CA ARG A 226 -4.72 -7.10 23.36
C ARG A 226 -5.62 -7.07 22.14
N LEU A 227 -5.30 -6.24 21.13
CA LEU A 227 -6.02 -6.17 19.87
C LEU A 227 -6.04 -7.52 19.15
N ALA A 228 -4.90 -8.23 19.13
CA ALA A 228 -4.80 -9.55 18.52
C ALA A 228 -5.72 -10.58 19.19
N LYS A 229 -5.80 -10.59 20.53
CA LYS A 229 -6.76 -11.44 21.25
C LYS A 229 -8.20 -11.09 20.92
N HIS A 230 -8.52 -9.78 20.89
CA HIS A 230 -9.86 -9.32 20.51
C HIS A 230 -10.22 -9.71 19.07
N ALA A 231 -9.29 -9.62 18.11
CA ALA A 231 -9.51 -10.07 16.74
C ALA A 231 -9.84 -11.59 16.68
N GLY A 232 -9.14 -12.40 17.48
CA GLY A 232 -9.44 -13.82 17.61
C GLY A 232 -10.82 -14.12 18.21
N MET A 233 -11.26 -13.32 19.20
CA MET A 233 -12.64 -13.46 19.72
C MET A 233 -13.66 -12.96 18.69
N GLN A 234 -13.36 -11.87 18.01
CA GLN A 234 -14.26 -11.21 17.07
C GLN A 234 -14.56 -12.07 15.84
N VAL A 235 -13.59 -12.82 15.33
CA VAL A 235 -13.85 -13.71 14.19
C VAL A 235 -14.88 -14.80 14.51
N MET A 236 -14.94 -15.24 15.76
CA MET A 236 -15.94 -16.20 16.21
C MET A 236 -17.35 -15.58 16.30
N GLU A 237 -17.43 -14.28 16.65
CA GLU A 237 -18.70 -13.54 16.58
C GLU A 237 -19.15 -13.35 15.13
N MET A 238 -18.21 -12.99 14.22
CA MET A 238 -18.47 -12.92 12.79
C MET A 238 -18.99 -14.26 12.23
N TYR A 239 -18.36 -15.37 12.66
CA TYR A 239 -18.79 -16.71 12.28
C TYR A 239 -20.24 -17.01 12.74
N ARG A 240 -20.58 -16.72 14.01
CA ARG A 240 -21.94 -16.94 14.54
C ARG A 240 -23.00 -16.12 13.81
N ARG A 241 -22.66 -14.88 13.44
CA ARG A 241 -23.56 -13.97 12.70
C ARG A 241 -23.51 -14.16 11.20
N ASN A 242 -22.60 -15.02 10.69
CA ASN A 242 -22.38 -15.25 9.27
C ASN A 242 -22.09 -13.97 8.47
N ILE A 243 -21.37 -13.01 9.07
CA ILE A 243 -20.92 -11.80 8.40
C ILE A 243 -19.61 -12.10 7.66
N ARG A 244 -19.56 -11.83 6.37
CA ARG A 244 -18.48 -12.22 5.45
C ARG A 244 -17.79 -11.00 4.83
N PRO A 245 -16.58 -11.15 4.26
CA PRO A 245 -15.87 -10.04 3.63
C PRO A 245 -16.68 -9.26 2.59
N ARG A 246 -17.49 -9.93 1.75
CA ARG A 246 -18.31 -9.23 0.74
C ARG A 246 -19.53 -8.50 1.30
N ASP A 247 -19.93 -8.77 2.54
CA ASP A 247 -20.94 -7.99 3.25
C ASP A 247 -20.34 -6.68 3.80
N ILE A 248 -19.02 -6.62 3.94
CA ILE A 248 -18.25 -5.49 4.51
C ILE A 248 -17.58 -4.69 3.41
N MET A 249 -16.79 -5.32 2.54
CA MET A 249 -16.09 -4.67 1.43
C MET A 249 -17.07 -4.40 0.28
N THR A 250 -17.92 -3.40 0.44
CA THR A 250 -18.87 -2.93 -0.57
C THR A 250 -18.27 -1.76 -1.37
N LYS A 251 -18.98 -1.33 -2.40
CA LYS A 251 -18.60 -0.12 -3.16
C LYS A 251 -18.45 1.10 -2.24
N GLU A 252 -19.39 1.28 -1.32
CA GLU A 252 -19.39 2.39 -0.35
C GLU A 252 -18.19 2.30 0.60
N ALA A 253 -17.80 1.09 1.01
CA ALA A 253 -16.61 0.88 1.84
C ALA A 253 -15.32 1.22 1.06
N ILE A 254 -15.22 0.90 -0.23
CA ILE A 254 -14.11 1.31 -1.10
C ILE A 254 -14.08 2.84 -1.25
N LEU A 255 -15.23 3.50 -1.41
CA LEU A 255 -15.31 4.96 -1.48
C LEU A 255 -14.92 5.62 -0.14
N ASN A 256 -15.30 5.04 1.00
CA ASN A 256 -14.79 5.46 2.30
C ASN A 256 -13.27 5.32 2.40
N ALA A 257 -12.72 4.19 1.92
CA ALA A 257 -11.27 3.98 1.90
C ALA A 257 -10.56 5.06 1.06
N LEU A 258 -11.07 5.40 -0.13
CA LEU A 258 -10.54 6.50 -0.95
C LEU A 258 -10.64 7.85 -0.24
N THR A 259 -11.77 8.14 0.43
CA THR A 259 -11.95 9.40 1.16
C THR A 259 -10.91 9.54 2.27
N VAL A 260 -10.70 8.48 3.07
CA VAL A 260 -9.69 8.52 4.15
C VAL A 260 -8.27 8.50 3.59
N ASP A 261 -8.02 7.81 2.47
CA ASP A 261 -6.76 7.83 1.72
C ASP A 261 -6.35 9.27 1.36
N MET A 262 -7.30 10.07 0.85
CA MET A 262 -7.12 11.48 0.53
C MET A 262 -6.86 12.34 1.78
N ALA A 263 -7.58 12.09 2.86
CA ALA A 263 -7.45 12.85 4.12
C ALA A 263 -6.12 12.58 4.84
N LEU A 264 -5.66 11.34 4.85
CA LEU A 264 -4.39 10.92 5.43
C LEU A 264 -3.18 11.29 4.56
N GLY A 265 -3.36 11.48 3.24
CA GLY A 265 -2.28 11.62 2.28
C GLY A 265 -1.44 10.34 2.21
N CYS A 266 -2.07 9.22 1.93
CA CYS A 266 -1.44 7.90 1.87
C CYS A 266 -0.43 7.76 0.71
N SER A 267 0.10 6.58 0.53
CA SER A 267 0.99 6.23 -0.59
C SER A 267 0.22 6.16 -1.92
N THR A 268 0.84 6.62 -3.02
CA THR A 268 0.29 6.43 -4.37
C THR A 268 0.02 4.96 -4.72
N ASN A 269 0.68 4.02 -4.04
CA ASN A 269 0.43 2.58 -4.20
C ASN A 269 -1.00 2.15 -3.80
N SER A 270 -1.70 2.93 -2.97
CA SER A 270 -3.13 2.69 -2.70
C SER A 270 -3.96 2.68 -3.99
N MET A 271 -3.57 3.51 -4.97
CA MET A 271 -4.19 3.57 -6.30
C MET A 271 -3.87 2.36 -7.22
N LEU A 272 -3.02 1.43 -6.78
CA LEU A 272 -2.90 0.08 -7.37
C LEU A 272 -3.68 -0.95 -6.56
N HIS A 273 -3.69 -0.80 -5.23
CA HIS A 273 -4.20 -1.84 -4.35
C HIS A 273 -5.71 -1.76 -4.14
N LEU A 274 -6.29 -0.57 -4.02
CA LEU A 274 -7.75 -0.41 -3.94
C LEU A 274 -8.47 -0.88 -5.21
N PRO A 275 -8.00 -0.54 -6.44
CA PRO A 275 -8.55 -1.13 -7.66
C PRO A 275 -8.48 -2.66 -7.69
N ALA A 276 -7.35 -3.25 -7.25
CA ALA A 276 -7.21 -4.70 -7.21
C ALA A 276 -8.17 -5.37 -6.22
N ILE A 277 -8.39 -4.78 -5.05
CA ILE A 277 -9.37 -5.25 -4.07
C ILE A 277 -10.80 -5.07 -4.60
N ALA A 278 -11.09 -3.93 -5.25
CA ALA A 278 -12.38 -3.65 -5.88
C ALA A 278 -12.72 -4.68 -6.97
N HIS A 279 -11.74 -5.06 -7.79
CA HIS A 279 -11.88 -6.12 -8.78
C HIS A 279 -12.35 -7.45 -8.15
N GLU A 280 -11.77 -7.85 -7.02
CA GLU A 280 -12.12 -9.12 -6.34
C GLU A 280 -13.55 -9.15 -5.77
N ILE A 281 -14.13 -8.00 -5.51
CA ILE A 281 -15.54 -7.89 -5.11
C ILE A 281 -16.49 -7.67 -6.30
N GLY A 282 -15.96 -7.64 -7.53
CA GLY A 282 -16.73 -7.42 -8.76
C GLY A 282 -17.12 -5.96 -8.99
N MET A 283 -16.38 -5.00 -8.45
CA MET A 283 -16.59 -3.58 -8.66
C MET A 283 -15.68 -3.07 -9.78
N ASP A 284 -16.28 -2.47 -10.81
CA ASP A 284 -15.53 -1.68 -11.78
C ASP A 284 -14.98 -0.42 -11.11
N PHE A 285 -13.66 -0.31 -11.07
CA PHE A 285 -12.97 0.82 -10.49
C PHE A 285 -12.38 1.71 -11.59
N GLU A 286 -12.95 2.90 -11.74
CA GLU A 286 -12.40 3.93 -12.60
C GLU A 286 -11.49 4.85 -11.79
N ILE A 287 -10.25 5.04 -12.26
CA ILE A 287 -9.25 5.87 -11.56
C ILE A 287 -9.72 7.32 -11.36
N ASP A 288 -10.64 7.80 -12.22
CA ASP A 288 -11.25 9.14 -12.14
C ASP A 288 -12.09 9.36 -10.89
N PHE A 289 -12.60 8.28 -10.27
CA PHE A 289 -13.28 8.40 -8.97
C PHE A 289 -12.40 9.08 -7.93
N ALA A 290 -11.09 8.85 -7.99
CA ALA A 290 -10.15 9.42 -7.04
C ALA A 290 -10.12 10.95 -7.10
N ASN A 291 -10.16 11.58 -8.28
CA ASN A 291 -10.18 13.04 -8.40
C ASN A 291 -11.48 13.62 -7.83
N GLY A 292 -12.63 13.03 -8.18
CA GLY A 292 -13.93 13.50 -7.68
C GLY A 292 -14.06 13.42 -6.16
N ILE A 293 -13.36 12.45 -5.52
CA ILE A 293 -13.27 12.34 -4.06
C ILE A 293 -12.23 13.32 -3.52
N SER A 294 -11.04 13.40 -4.14
CA SER A 294 -9.95 14.28 -3.72
C SER A 294 -10.36 15.76 -3.68
N GLU A 295 -11.12 16.23 -4.65
CA GLU A 295 -11.62 17.61 -4.69
C GLU A 295 -12.54 17.99 -3.53
N LYS A 296 -13.24 17.01 -2.96
CA LYS A 296 -14.22 17.21 -1.88
C LYS A 296 -13.66 16.86 -0.50
N THR A 297 -12.53 16.17 -0.45
CA THR A 297 -11.96 15.65 0.78
C THR A 297 -10.75 16.48 1.19
N PRO A 298 -10.79 17.20 2.30
CA PRO A 298 -9.63 17.95 2.77
C PRO A 298 -8.52 17.02 3.25
N ASN A 299 -7.26 17.43 3.06
CA ASN A 299 -6.12 16.73 3.63
C ASN A 299 -5.93 17.14 5.09
N LEU A 300 -6.05 16.20 6.01
CA LEU A 300 -6.07 16.44 7.46
C LEU A 300 -4.76 16.05 8.15
N CYS A 301 -3.90 15.28 7.49
CA CYS A 301 -2.68 14.75 8.11
C CYS A 301 -1.46 14.95 7.21
N HIS A 302 -0.35 15.39 7.80
CA HIS A 302 0.96 15.46 7.17
C HIS A 302 1.94 14.56 7.90
N LEU A 303 1.78 13.23 7.74
CA LEU A 303 2.74 12.26 8.26
C LEU A 303 3.95 12.13 7.32
N ALA A 304 5.08 11.70 7.85
CA ALA A 304 6.27 11.42 7.04
C ALA A 304 5.90 10.53 5.81
N PRO A 305 6.34 10.87 4.58
CA PRO A 305 7.32 11.86 4.20
C PRO A 305 6.78 13.29 4.00
N ALA A 306 5.44 13.51 4.04
CA ALA A 306 4.83 14.81 3.78
C ALA A 306 5.04 15.82 4.92
N GLY A 307 5.28 15.36 6.14
CA GLY A 307 5.49 16.19 7.32
C GLY A 307 6.33 15.53 8.41
N PRO A 308 6.45 16.15 9.58
CA PRO A 308 7.35 15.72 10.65
C PRO A 308 6.72 14.69 11.60
N THR A 309 5.45 14.35 11.46
CA THR A 309 4.72 13.41 12.33
C THR A 309 4.80 11.97 11.80
N TYR A 310 4.63 11.01 12.68
CA TYR A 310 4.77 9.58 12.40
C TYR A 310 3.53 8.80 12.84
N MET A 311 3.51 7.49 12.61
CA MET A 311 2.36 6.64 12.91
C MET A 311 2.02 6.57 14.41
N GLU A 312 3.03 6.63 15.27
CA GLU A 312 2.85 6.70 16.72
C GLU A 312 2.11 7.97 17.14
N ASP A 313 2.42 9.12 16.49
CA ASP A 313 1.77 10.40 16.76
C ASP A 313 0.28 10.35 16.32
N LEU A 314 0.00 9.72 15.17
CA LEU A 314 -1.36 9.51 14.70
C LEU A 314 -2.15 8.61 15.67
N ASN A 315 -1.52 7.56 16.20
CA ASN A 315 -2.15 6.68 17.19
C ASN A 315 -2.56 7.46 18.46
N GLU A 316 -1.65 8.27 18.98
CA GLU A 316 -1.89 9.10 20.18
C GLU A 316 -2.95 10.18 19.93
N ALA A 317 -3.01 10.72 18.71
CA ALA A 317 -4.02 11.70 18.30
C ALA A 317 -5.44 11.12 18.16
N GLY A 318 -5.62 9.80 18.27
CA GLY A 318 -6.91 9.11 18.18
C GLY A 318 -7.03 8.14 17.01
N GLY A 319 -5.98 8.01 16.19
CA GLY A 319 -5.89 7.03 15.12
C GLY A 319 -6.82 7.31 13.93
N VAL A 320 -7.04 6.27 13.14
CA VAL A 320 -7.85 6.34 11.92
C VAL A 320 -9.30 6.74 12.21
N TYR A 321 -9.89 6.23 13.29
CA TYR A 321 -11.29 6.54 13.63
C TYR A 321 -11.48 8.01 14.02
N ALA A 322 -10.49 8.67 14.60
CA ALA A 322 -10.54 10.12 14.84
C ALA A 322 -10.53 10.91 13.52
N VAL A 323 -9.73 10.49 12.52
CA VAL A 323 -9.75 11.07 11.17
C VAL A 323 -11.12 10.86 10.51
N MET A 324 -11.67 9.65 10.60
CA MET A 324 -12.99 9.34 10.05
C MET A 324 -14.08 10.16 10.73
N ASN A 325 -14.01 10.36 12.03
CA ASN A 325 -14.99 11.19 12.75
C ASN A 325 -14.87 12.68 12.35
N GLU A 326 -13.65 13.20 12.11
CA GLU A 326 -13.48 14.55 11.55
C GLU A 326 -14.17 14.68 10.19
N LEU A 327 -13.94 13.72 9.28
CA LEU A 327 -14.56 13.69 7.94
C LEU A 327 -16.10 13.58 8.03
N ASN A 328 -16.60 12.81 8.99
CA ASN A 328 -18.04 12.61 9.19
C ASN A 328 -18.77 13.89 9.62
N LYS A 329 -18.10 14.86 10.24
CA LYS A 329 -18.68 16.17 10.58
C LYS A 329 -19.22 16.93 9.35
N LYS A 330 -18.68 16.64 8.16
CA LYS A 330 -19.16 17.18 6.86
C LYS A 330 -19.91 16.15 6.01
N GLY A 331 -20.25 14.99 6.57
CA GLY A 331 -21.00 13.95 5.86
C GLY A 331 -20.24 13.34 4.68
N LEU A 332 -18.90 13.25 4.76
CA LEU A 332 -18.06 12.75 3.67
C LEU A 332 -17.94 11.22 3.63
N LEU A 333 -18.52 10.51 4.60
CA LEU A 333 -18.44 9.06 4.71
C LEU A 333 -19.81 8.39 4.58
N TYR A 334 -19.83 7.20 4.01
CA TYR A 334 -20.96 6.28 4.06
C TYR A 334 -20.97 5.56 5.41
N THR A 335 -21.74 6.07 6.34
CA THR A 335 -21.74 5.63 7.77
C THR A 335 -22.45 4.31 8.00
N ASP A 336 -23.30 3.86 7.07
CA ASP A 336 -24.11 2.64 7.22
C ASP A 336 -23.34 1.35 6.81
N CYS A 337 -22.09 1.49 6.31
CA CYS A 337 -21.27 0.35 5.96
C CYS A 337 -21.03 -0.56 7.16
N MET A 338 -21.27 -1.87 6.98
CA MET A 338 -21.00 -2.90 7.99
C MET A 338 -19.49 -3.07 8.21
N THR A 339 -19.10 -3.46 9.42
CA THR A 339 -17.71 -3.76 9.77
C THR A 339 -17.57 -5.08 10.52
N VAL A 340 -16.32 -5.55 10.68
CA VAL A 340 -16.02 -6.76 11.47
C VAL A 340 -16.44 -6.65 12.94
N THR A 341 -16.74 -5.47 13.46
CA THR A 341 -17.29 -5.34 14.83
C THR A 341 -18.75 -5.80 14.90
N GLY A 342 -19.39 -6.01 13.76
CA GLY A 342 -20.82 -6.28 13.65
C GLY A 342 -21.68 -5.03 13.88
N LYS A 343 -21.05 -3.85 13.85
CA LYS A 343 -21.66 -2.53 13.88
C LYS A 343 -21.33 -1.78 12.60
N THR A 344 -22.04 -0.69 12.35
CA THR A 344 -21.76 0.18 11.21
C THR A 344 -20.52 1.05 11.45
N VAL A 345 -20.01 1.66 10.39
CA VAL A 345 -18.93 2.67 10.45
C VAL A 345 -19.35 3.81 11.37
N GLY A 346 -20.57 4.36 11.23
CA GLY A 346 -21.08 5.47 12.04
C GLY A 346 -21.11 5.13 13.53
N GLU A 347 -21.56 3.92 13.89
CA GLU A 347 -21.58 3.46 15.29
C GLU A 347 -20.17 3.31 15.87
N ASN A 348 -19.20 2.89 15.06
CA ASN A 348 -17.83 2.67 15.50
C ASN A 348 -17.06 3.99 15.70
N ILE A 349 -17.26 4.99 14.83
CA ILE A 349 -16.55 6.28 14.93
C ILE A 349 -17.22 7.27 15.89
N ALA A 350 -18.46 6.99 16.31
CA ALA A 350 -19.18 7.85 17.25
C ALA A 350 -18.37 8.02 18.55
N GLY A 351 -18.05 9.26 18.88
CA GLY A 351 -17.26 9.58 20.08
C GLY A 351 -15.75 9.38 19.97
N CYS A 352 -15.23 9.03 18.79
CA CYS A 352 -13.79 8.97 18.54
C CYS A 352 -13.24 10.38 18.34
N GLU A 353 -12.74 10.99 19.41
CA GLU A 353 -12.26 12.37 19.41
C GLU A 353 -10.86 12.51 18.80
N ASN A 354 -10.65 13.61 18.09
CA ASN A 354 -9.33 14.10 17.73
C ASN A 354 -8.66 14.71 18.98
N LYS A 355 -7.64 14.03 19.50
CA LYS A 355 -6.92 14.40 20.72
C LYS A 355 -5.74 15.34 20.48
N ASN A 356 -5.30 15.50 19.23
CA ASN A 356 -4.19 16.38 18.87
C ASN A 356 -4.43 17.05 17.50
N PRO A 357 -4.91 18.32 17.50
CA PRO A 357 -5.19 19.09 16.29
C PRO A 357 -3.94 19.44 15.46
N GLU A 358 -2.74 19.26 15.99
CA GLU A 358 -1.50 19.46 15.23
C GLU A 358 -1.15 18.24 14.37
N VAL A 359 -1.59 17.05 14.78
CA VAL A 359 -1.37 15.79 14.04
C VAL A 359 -2.54 15.51 13.09
N ILE A 360 -3.77 15.63 13.59
CA ILE A 360 -5.00 15.52 12.80
C ILE A 360 -5.62 16.92 12.77
N ARG A 361 -5.53 17.63 11.66
CA ARG A 361 -6.16 18.94 11.53
C ARG A 361 -7.68 18.83 11.65
N PRO A 362 -8.33 19.77 12.35
CA PRO A 362 -9.78 19.88 12.32
C PRO A 362 -10.28 20.06 10.90
N ILE A 363 -11.46 19.51 10.60
CA ILE A 363 -12.06 19.53 9.25
C ILE A 363 -12.24 20.96 8.70
N ASP A 364 -12.38 21.96 9.58
CA ASP A 364 -12.54 23.37 9.22
C ASP A 364 -11.21 24.12 9.07
N ASN A 365 -10.07 23.49 9.45
CA ASN A 365 -8.73 24.05 9.31
C ASN A 365 -7.74 22.99 8.79
N PRO A 366 -7.96 22.41 7.60
CA PRO A 366 -7.10 21.36 7.03
C PRO A 366 -5.76 21.93 6.51
N TYR A 367 -4.82 21.04 6.21
CA TYR A 367 -3.60 21.40 5.47
C TYR A 367 -3.91 21.84 4.03
N SER A 368 -4.89 21.21 3.40
CA SER A 368 -5.40 21.54 2.06
C SER A 368 -6.89 21.26 2.01
N GLN A 369 -7.65 22.06 1.25
CA GLN A 369 -9.07 21.82 0.98
C GLN A 369 -9.31 20.62 0.06
N THR A 370 -8.27 20.14 -0.61
CA THR A 370 -8.29 18.98 -1.49
C THR A 370 -7.39 17.88 -0.95
N GLY A 371 -7.63 16.65 -1.38
CA GLY A 371 -6.96 15.46 -0.90
C GLY A 371 -5.46 15.38 -1.17
N GLY A 372 -4.79 14.48 -0.46
CA GLY A 372 -3.34 14.29 -0.53
C GLY A 372 -2.85 13.58 -1.79
N LEU A 373 -3.73 12.96 -2.59
CA LEU A 373 -3.42 12.34 -3.88
C LEU A 373 -4.18 13.02 -5.00
N ALA A 374 -3.59 13.01 -6.20
CA ALA A 374 -4.23 13.47 -7.43
C ALA A 374 -3.92 12.52 -8.59
N VAL A 375 -4.89 12.36 -9.50
CA VAL A 375 -4.74 11.66 -10.78
C VAL A 375 -4.57 12.72 -11.86
N LEU A 376 -3.48 12.62 -12.65
CA LEU A 376 -3.22 13.54 -13.76
C LEU A 376 -3.47 12.82 -15.08
N LYS A 377 -4.07 13.53 -16.05
CA LYS A 377 -4.32 13.07 -17.41
C LYS A 377 -3.77 14.05 -18.44
N GLY A 378 -3.60 13.57 -19.64
CA GLY A 378 -3.14 14.36 -20.78
C GLY A 378 -2.58 13.46 -21.88
N ASN A 379 -1.94 14.07 -22.87
CA ASN A 379 -1.44 13.33 -24.03
C ASN A 379 -0.27 12.38 -23.71
N ILE A 380 0.38 12.50 -22.53
CA ILE A 380 1.35 11.50 -22.03
C ILE A 380 0.65 10.37 -21.27
N ALA A 381 -0.41 10.68 -20.53
CA ALA A 381 -1.11 9.77 -19.63
C ALA A 381 -2.62 9.77 -19.89
N PRO A 382 -3.10 9.33 -21.06
CA PRO A 382 -4.54 9.37 -21.38
C PRO A 382 -5.40 8.52 -20.43
N ASP A 383 -4.85 7.41 -19.91
CA ASP A 383 -5.53 6.54 -18.95
C ASP A 383 -5.20 6.89 -17.48
N GLY A 384 -4.43 7.96 -17.27
CA GLY A 384 -4.11 8.50 -15.97
C GLY A 384 -2.69 8.23 -15.48
N SER A 385 -2.33 8.97 -14.46
CA SER A 385 -1.10 8.85 -13.65
C SER A 385 -1.39 9.36 -12.26
N VAL A 386 -0.54 9.05 -11.27
CA VAL A 386 -0.80 9.36 -9.86
C VAL A 386 0.34 10.13 -9.23
N VAL A 387 0.01 11.16 -8.47
CA VAL A 387 0.97 11.95 -7.68
C VAL A 387 0.53 12.09 -6.22
N LYS A 388 1.48 12.02 -5.29
CA LYS A 388 1.26 12.36 -3.88
C LYS A 388 1.33 13.88 -3.72
N ARG A 389 0.20 14.56 -3.94
CA ARG A 389 0.09 16.03 -3.91
C ARG A 389 0.55 16.60 -2.57
N SER A 390 0.22 15.94 -1.45
CA SER A 390 0.61 16.37 -0.10
C SER A 390 2.12 16.41 0.17
N ALA A 391 2.92 15.78 -0.69
CA ALA A 391 4.38 15.77 -0.60
C ALA A 391 5.06 16.67 -1.65
N VAL A 392 4.29 17.43 -2.42
CA VAL A 392 4.78 18.38 -3.44
C VAL A 392 4.84 19.76 -2.85
N VAL A 393 5.99 20.44 -2.99
CA VAL A 393 6.13 21.82 -2.57
C VAL A 393 5.32 22.76 -3.48
N PRO A 394 4.79 23.88 -2.97
CA PRO A 394 3.91 24.78 -3.73
C PRO A 394 4.43 25.18 -5.10
N GLU A 395 5.74 25.43 -5.20
CA GLU A 395 6.43 25.86 -6.43
C GLU A 395 6.40 24.80 -7.53
N MET A 396 6.27 23.52 -7.16
CA MET A 396 6.27 22.38 -8.09
C MET A 396 4.85 21.86 -8.41
N LEU A 397 3.79 22.48 -7.88
CA LEU A 397 2.42 22.13 -8.23
C LEU A 397 2.11 22.43 -9.70
N VAL A 398 2.74 23.45 -10.27
CA VAL A 398 2.73 23.78 -11.70
C VAL A 398 4.19 23.87 -12.14
N HIS A 399 4.59 23.01 -13.08
CA HIS A 399 5.96 22.94 -13.55
C HIS A 399 6.00 22.70 -15.06
N GLU A 400 6.94 23.33 -15.75
CA GLU A 400 7.22 23.11 -17.16
C GLU A 400 8.73 23.02 -17.36
N GLY A 401 9.19 21.98 -18.06
CA GLY A 401 10.62 21.79 -18.26
C GLY A 401 10.98 20.74 -19.31
N PRO A 402 12.25 20.73 -19.76
CA PRO A 402 12.71 19.77 -20.75
C PRO A 402 12.78 18.35 -20.18
N ALA A 403 12.38 17.38 -20.99
CA ALA A 403 12.47 15.95 -20.66
C ALA A 403 13.91 15.46 -20.67
N ARG A 404 14.31 14.73 -19.62
CA ARG A 404 15.54 13.95 -19.54
C ARG A 404 15.15 12.48 -19.50
N VAL A 405 15.35 11.76 -20.60
CA VAL A 405 14.72 10.47 -20.85
C VAL A 405 15.65 9.29 -20.54
N PHE A 406 15.18 8.37 -19.68
CA PHE A 406 15.91 7.18 -19.24
C PHE A 406 15.05 5.92 -19.41
N GLU A 407 15.71 4.81 -19.77
CA GLU A 407 15.07 3.51 -20.02
C GLU A 407 15.11 2.56 -18.81
N CYS A 408 15.74 3.01 -17.72
CA CYS A 408 15.79 2.32 -16.43
C CYS A 408 16.13 3.28 -15.30
N GLU A 409 15.87 2.83 -14.07
CA GLU A 409 16.18 3.58 -12.85
C GLU A 409 17.67 3.83 -12.66
N ASP A 410 18.51 2.82 -12.98
CA ASP A 410 19.95 2.87 -12.71
C ASP A 410 20.65 3.98 -13.51
N ASP A 411 20.24 4.20 -14.77
CA ASP A 411 20.80 5.25 -15.62
C ASP A 411 20.33 6.65 -15.18
N ALA A 412 19.05 6.78 -14.75
CA ALA A 412 18.55 8.01 -14.17
C ALA A 412 19.31 8.39 -12.89
N ILE A 413 19.58 7.43 -12.01
CA ILE A 413 20.36 7.66 -10.77
C ILE A 413 21.78 8.12 -11.10
N LYS A 414 22.43 7.50 -12.08
CA LYS A 414 23.78 7.93 -12.51
C LYS A 414 23.79 9.36 -12.99
N ALA A 415 22.82 9.76 -13.83
CA ALA A 415 22.71 11.12 -14.34
C ALA A 415 22.43 12.13 -13.22
N ILE A 416 21.53 11.80 -12.28
CA ILE A 416 21.22 12.66 -11.12
C ILE A 416 22.48 12.88 -10.27
N LYS A 417 23.16 11.81 -9.86
CA LYS A 417 24.36 11.87 -9.02
C LYS A 417 25.56 12.43 -9.77
N GLY A 418 25.63 12.26 -11.10
CA GLY A 418 26.67 12.81 -11.96
C GLY A 418 26.57 14.32 -12.20
N GLY A 419 25.45 14.94 -11.82
CA GLY A 419 25.21 16.37 -12.03
C GLY A 419 24.70 16.71 -13.43
N ASP A 420 24.22 15.72 -14.19
CA ASP A 420 23.68 15.92 -15.54
C ASP A 420 22.23 16.40 -15.53
N ILE A 421 21.57 16.38 -14.36
CA ILE A 421 20.21 16.87 -14.15
C ILE A 421 20.29 18.27 -13.53
N HIS A 422 19.58 19.22 -14.14
CA HIS A 422 19.63 20.63 -13.77
C HIS A 422 18.28 21.13 -13.23
N PRO A 423 18.26 22.24 -12.46
CA PRO A 423 17.01 22.89 -12.08
C PRO A 423 16.13 23.17 -13.31
N GLY A 424 14.85 22.79 -13.24
CA GLY A 424 13.89 22.92 -14.32
C GLY A 424 13.65 21.63 -15.12
N ASP A 425 14.53 20.64 -15.05
CA ASP A 425 14.39 19.38 -15.80
C ASP A 425 13.18 18.55 -15.33
N VAL A 426 12.64 17.74 -16.25
CA VAL A 426 11.67 16.68 -15.97
C VAL A 426 12.30 15.33 -16.31
N VAL A 427 12.64 14.55 -15.30
CA VAL A 427 13.22 13.21 -15.45
C VAL A 427 12.12 12.22 -15.84
N VAL A 428 12.27 11.55 -16.99
CA VAL A 428 11.32 10.56 -17.53
C VAL A 428 11.96 9.18 -17.46
N ILE A 429 11.41 8.29 -16.62
CA ILE A 429 11.87 6.89 -16.50
C ILE A 429 10.78 5.98 -17.05
N ARG A 430 11.05 5.28 -18.15
CA ARG A 430 10.06 4.49 -18.87
C ARG A 430 10.48 3.03 -19.12
N TYR A 431 9.56 2.19 -19.61
CA TYR A 431 9.71 0.74 -19.74
C TYR A 431 9.98 0.03 -18.40
N VAL A 432 9.40 0.57 -17.33
CA VAL A 432 9.45 0.03 -15.96
C VAL A 432 8.05 -0.22 -15.37
N GLY A 433 7.03 -0.13 -16.22
CA GLY A 433 5.64 -0.44 -15.90
C GLY A 433 5.36 -1.93 -15.67
N PRO A 434 4.08 -2.31 -15.47
CA PRO A 434 3.69 -3.69 -15.13
C PRO A 434 4.21 -4.75 -16.08
N LYS A 435 4.16 -4.53 -17.39
CA LYS A 435 4.62 -5.45 -18.45
C LYS A 435 6.07 -5.19 -18.86
N GLY A 436 6.44 -3.95 -19.12
CA GLY A 436 7.75 -3.56 -19.62
C GLY A 436 8.89 -3.74 -18.61
N GLY A 437 8.61 -3.50 -17.35
CA GLY A 437 9.44 -3.82 -16.21
C GLY A 437 8.72 -4.79 -15.28
N PRO A 438 8.58 -6.10 -15.63
CA PRO A 438 7.71 -7.01 -14.91
C PRO A 438 7.91 -6.94 -13.39
N GLY A 439 6.79 -6.76 -12.67
CA GLY A 439 6.78 -6.46 -11.24
C GLY A 439 6.78 -4.97 -10.91
N MET A 440 6.78 -4.07 -11.92
CA MET A 440 6.61 -2.62 -11.74
C MET A 440 7.47 -2.10 -10.57
N ARG A 441 8.81 -2.20 -10.75
CA ARG A 441 9.82 -1.87 -9.71
C ARG A 441 9.47 -0.56 -9.00
N GLU A 442 9.39 -0.60 -7.67
CA GLU A 442 9.16 0.58 -6.86
C GLU A 442 10.48 1.35 -6.70
N MET A 443 10.45 2.64 -7.03
CA MET A 443 11.64 3.48 -7.04
C MET A 443 11.61 4.49 -5.87
N LEU A 444 12.68 4.51 -5.07
CA LEU A 444 12.94 5.50 -4.03
C LEU A 444 14.27 6.21 -4.28
N ASN A 445 15.26 5.51 -4.83
CA ASN A 445 16.59 6.08 -5.03
C ASN A 445 16.62 7.32 -5.92
N PRO A 446 15.88 7.41 -7.05
CA PRO A 446 15.87 8.62 -7.87
C PRO A 446 15.29 9.83 -7.11
N THR A 447 14.16 9.64 -6.41
CA THR A 447 13.51 10.71 -5.65
C THR A 447 14.35 11.17 -4.47
N SER A 448 15.02 10.24 -3.78
CA SER A 448 15.93 10.55 -2.68
C SER A 448 17.23 11.20 -3.17
N ALA A 449 17.75 10.79 -4.33
CA ALA A 449 18.91 11.45 -4.94
C ALA A 449 18.60 12.91 -5.34
N ILE A 450 17.46 13.16 -5.98
CA ILE A 450 16.99 14.52 -6.29
C ILE A 450 16.89 15.36 -5.00
N ALA A 451 16.29 14.83 -3.94
CA ALA A 451 16.19 15.52 -2.66
C ALA A 451 17.57 15.77 -2.01
N GLY A 452 18.44 14.76 -1.99
CA GLY A 452 19.79 14.84 -1.44
C GLY A 452 20.71 15.81 -2.19
N MET A 453 20.52 15.96 -3.50
CA MET A 453 21.23 16.93 -4.36
C MET A 453 20.64 18.36 -4.28
N GLY A 454 19.60 18.58 -3.47
CA GLY A 454 18.96 19.90 -3.31
C GLY A 454 18.08 20.32 -4.49
N LEU A 455 17.68 19.38 -5.36
CA LEU A 455 16.89 19.63 -6.58
C LEU A 455 15.38 19.43 -6.37
N GLY A 456 14.92 19.07 -5.17
CA GLY A 456 13.54 18.68 -4.90
C GLY A 456 12.47 19.77 -5.14
N SER A 457 12.87 21.05 -5.18
CA SER A 457 12.00 22.20 -5.47
C SER A 457 12.09 22.68 -6.93
N SER A 458 12.79 21.97 -7.81
CA SER A 458 13.06 22.44 -9.17
C SER A 458 13.08 21.34 -10.23
N VAL A 459 13.06 20.06 -9.85
CA VAL A 459 13.06 18.91 -10.77
C VAL A 459 11.85 18.03 -10.51
N ALA A 460 11.13 17.65 -11.56
CA ALA A 460 10.05 16.68 -11.51
C ALA A 460 10.50 15.33 -12.06
N LEU A 461 9.80 14.26 -11.64
CA LEU A 461 9.99 12.90 -12.16
C LEU A 461 8.67 12.35 -12.67
N ILE A 462 8.67 11.70 -13.84
CA ILE A 462 7.52 10.96 -14.36
C ILE A 462 7.94 9.53 -14.75
N THR A 463 7.03 8.55 -14.59
CA THR A 463 7.33 7.15 -14.91
C THR A 463 6.06 6.33 -15.19
N ASP A 464 6.18 5.35 -16.08
CA ASP A 464 5.18 4.28 -16.24
C ASP A 464 5.30 3.18 -15.16
N GLY A 465 6.37 3.24 -14.34
CA GLY A 465 6.53 2.47 -13.12
C GLY A 465 5.85 3.15 -11.91
N ARG A 466 6.42 2.98 -10.73
CA ARG A 466 5.91 3.57 -9.49
C ARG A 466 7.02 4.09 -8.61
N PHE A 467 6.68 5.09 -7.81
CA PHE A 467 7.54 5.59 -6.75
C PHE A 467 7.14 5.02 -5.39
N SER A 468 8.11 4.94 -4.48
CA SER A 468 7.87 4.54 -3.10
C SER A 468 6.90 5.50 -2.40
N GLY A 469 6.08 5.00 -1.49
CA GLY A 469 5.28 5.82 -0.59
C GLY A 469 6.10 6.78 0.28
N ALA A 470 7.42 6.54 0.38
CA ALA A 470 8.38 7.39 1.06
C ALA A 470 8.95 8.54 0.19
N SER A 471 8.56 8.63 -1.09
CA SER A 471 9.02 9.67 -2.01
C SER A 471 8.45 11.04 -1.68
N ARG A 472 9.26 12.09 -1.91
CA ARG A 472 8.88 13.50 -1.84
C ARG A 472 9.02 14.16 -3.20
N GLY A 473 8.41 15.35 -3.37
CA GLY A 473 8.50 16.19 -4.56
C GLY A 473 7.51 15.79 -5.65
N ALA A 474 7.61 16.43 -6.81
CA ALA A 474 6.75 16.22 -7.97
C ALA A 474 7.11 14.89 -8.66
N SER A 475 6.72 13.77 -8.05
CA SER A 475 6.99 12.41 -8.51
C SER A 475 5.68 11.77 -8.98
N ILE A 476 5.48 11.74 -10.30
CA ILE A 476 4.25 11.27 -10.96
C ILE A 476 4.51 9.85 -11.49
N GLY A 477 3.84 8.88 -10.92
CA GLY A 477 3.95 7.46 -11.32
C GLY A 477 2.69 6.92 -11.98
N HIS A 478 2.72 5.62 -12.29
CA HIS A 478 1.59 4.87 -12.85
C HIS A 478 1.10 5.44 -14.21
N VAL A 479 1.99 6.12 -14.97
CA VAL A 479 1.61 6.67 -16.28
C VAL A 479 1.09 5.55 -17.16
N SER A 480 -0.17 5.70 -17.58
CA SER A 480 -0.91 4.68 -18.33
C SER A 480 -1.49 5.27 -19.61
N PRO A 481 -1.41 4.51 -20.74
CA PRO A 481 -0.78 3.21 -20.91
C PRO A 481 0.76 3.26 -20.80
N GLU A 482 1.38 2.14 -20.36
CA GLU A 482 2.83 2.07 -20.20
C GLU A 482 3.60 2.06 -21.55
N ALA A 483 4.88 2.41 -21.54
CA ALA A 483 5.72 2.48 -22.72
C ALA A 483 5.82 1.14 -23.46
N ALA A 484 5.84 0.01 -22.75
CA ALA A 484 5.94 -1.32 -23.36
C ALA A 484 4.70 -1.71 -24.18
N GLU A 485 3.56 -1.12 -23.90
CA GLU A 485 2.31 -1.26 -24.67
C GLU A 485 2.17 -0.18 -25.76
N GLY A 486 3.22 0.61 -25.98
CA GLY A 486 3.21 1.73 -26.92
C GLY A 486 2.39 2.91 -26.42
N GLY A 487 2.24 3.07 -25.11
CA GLY A 487 1.67 4.26 -24.52
C GLY A 487 2.46 5.53 -24.87
N PRO A 488 1.84 6.72 -24.81
CA PRO A 488 2.48 7.96 -25.28
C PRO A 488 3.78 8.31 -24.56
N ILE A 489 3.99 7.87 -23.34
CA ILE A 489 5.27 8.06 -22.63
C ILE A 489 6.46 7.44 -23.39
N ALA A 490 6.22 6.40 -24.20
CA ALA A 490 7.24 5.82 -25.09
C ALA A 490 7.70 6.77 -26.19
N LEU A 491 6.88 7.76 -26.52
CA LEU A 491 7.08 8.69 -27.65
C LEU A 491 7.79 9.98 -27.22
N VAL A 492 7.98 10.20 -25.92
CA VAL A 492 8.72 11.36 -25.40
C VAL A 492 10.18 11.24 -25.80
N GLU A 493 10.74 12.32 -26.38
CA GLU A 493 12.14 12.41 -26.79
C GLU A 493 12.93 13.33 -25.85
N GLU A 494 14.25 13.17 -25.83
CA GLU A 494 15.14 14.02 -25.02
C GLU A 494 14.96 15.49 -25.41
N GLY A 495 14.73 16.35 -24.40
CA GLY A 495 14.51 17.78 -24.58
C GLY A 495 13.07 18.20 -24.90
N ASP A 496 12.14 17.27 -25.11
CA ASP A 496 10.73 17.61 -25.26
C ASP A 496 10.23 18.40 -24.03
N LEU A 497 9.44 19.43 -24.26
CA LEU A 497 8.88 20.24 -23.17
C LEU A 497 7.71 19.49 -22.52
N ILE A 498 7.82 19.21 -21.23
CA ILE A 498 6.77 18.55 -20.43
C ILE A 498 6.08 19.62 -19.57
N ARG A 499 4.76 19.59 -19.57
CA ARG A 499 3.91 20.45 -18.73
C ARG A 499 3.18 19.61 -17.69
N ILE A 500 3.36 20.00 -16.42
CA ILE A 500 2.70 19.41 -15.25
C ILE A 500 1.86 20.49 -14.60
N ASN A 501 0.55 20.23 -14.42
CA ASN A 501 -0.35 21.09 -13.67
C ASN A 501 -1.21 20.23 -12.75
N ILE A 502 -0.72 20.03 -11.51
CA ILE A 502 -1.38 19.18 -10.52
C ILE A 502 -2.74 19.75 -10.11
N PRO A 503 -2.91 21.06 -9.85
CA PRO A 503 -4.23 21.65 -9.58
C PRO A 503 -5.28 21.43 -10.69
N GLU A 504 -4.87 21.42 -11.95
CA GLU A 504 -5.75 21.19 -13.10
C GLU A 504 -5.79 19.73 -13.56
N HIS A 505 -5.11 18.83 -12.85
CA HIS A 505 -5.02 17.40 -13.15
C HIS A 505 -4.44 17.10 -14.54
N LYS A 506 -3.42 17.87 -15.00
CA LYS A 506 -2.84 17.76 -16.34
C LYS A 506 -1.39 17.26 -16.32
N LEU A 507 -1.08 16.39 -17.28
CA LEU A 507 0.27 15.92 -17.61
C LEU A 507 0.40 15.82 -19.13
N GLU A 508 1.21 16.71 -19.74
CA GLU A 508 1.27 16.87 -21.18
C GLU A 508 2.71 16.99 -21.69
N VAL A 509 2.96 16.48 -22.90
CA VAL A 509 4.12 16.86 -23.70
C VAL A 509 3.67 17.91 -24.72
N VAL A 510 4.47 19.00 -24.84
CA VAL A 510 4.17 20.10 -25.76
C VAL A 510 4.75 19.78 -27.14
N VAL A 511 4.09 18.82 -27.78
CA VAL A 511 4.42 18.33 -29.14
C VAL A 511 3.12 18.23 -29.92
N SER A 512 3.13 18.57 -31.23
CA SER A 512 1.91 18.52 -32.02
C SER A 512 1.36 17.09 -32.18
N ASP A 513 0.05 16.97 -32.40
CA ASP A 513 -0.58 15.67 -32.59
C ASP A 513 -0.04 14.94 -33.83
N GLU A 514 0.33 15.67 -34.90
CA GLU A 514 0.95 15.13 -36.12
C GLU A 514 2.31 14.52 -35.80
N GLU A 515 3.11 15.18 -34.98
CA GLU A 515 4.44 14.68 -34.57
C GLU A 515 4.30 13.45 -33.66
N LEU A 516 3.37 13.48 -32.69
CA LEU A 516 3.08 12.29 -31.86
C LEU A 516 2.61 11.10 -32.72
N ALA A 517 1.75 11.35 -33.71
CA ALA A 517 1.30 10.32 -34.65
C ALA A 517 2.47 9.78 -35.48
N ARG A 518 3.40 10.64 -35.94
CA ARG A 518 4.62 10.23 -36.66
C ARG A 518 5.50 9.35 -35.78
N ARG A 519 5.75 9.76 -34.54
CA ARG A 519 6.55 8.97 -33.56
C ARG A 519 5.88 7.63 -33.25
N LYS A 520 4.55 7.62 -33.10
CA LYS A 520 3.77 6.41 -32.86
C LYS A 520 3.87 5.43 -34.04
N ALA A 521 3.83 5.93 -35.29
CA ALA A 521 3.99 5.09 -36.48
C ALA A 521 5.39 4.48 -36.59
N ALA A 522 6.41 5.13 -36.06
CA ALA A 522 7.79 4.64 -36.03
C ALA A 522 8.10 3.73 -34.82
N TRP A 523 7.24 3.76 -33.79
CA TRP A 523 7.45 2.94 -32.60
C TRP A 523 7.26 1.45 -32.90
N THR A 524 8.12 0.62 -32.35
CA THR A 524 8.02 -0.84 -32.40
C THR A 524 8.12 -1.46 -31.01
N PRO A 525 7.36 -2.54 -30.73
CA PRO A 525 7.48 -3.25 -29.47
C PRO A 525 8.93 -3.71 -29.22
N ARG A 526 9.39 -3.55 -28.00
CA ARG A 526 10.70 -4.01 -27.57
C ARG A 526 10.67 -5.49 -27.18
N GLU A 527 11.81 -6.16 -27.33
CA GLU A 527 11.98 -7.51 -26.80
C GLU A 527 11.77 -7.52 -25.28
N PRO A 528 11.05 -8.53 -24.75
CA PRO A 528 10.82 -8.64 -23.32
C PRO A 528 12.11 -8.70 -22.51
N LYS A 529 12.25 -7.84 -21.50
CA LYS A 529 13.42 -7.85 -20.59
C LYS A 529 13.56 -9.14 -19.77
N VAL A 530 12.46 -9.91 -19.62
CA VAL A 530 12.43 -11.16 -18.84
C VAL A 530 11.79 -12.27 -19.66
N THR A 531 12.56 -13.33 -19.91
CA THR A 531 12.18 -14.45 -20.79
C THR A 531 11.92 -15.78 -20.07
N THR A 532 12.12 -15.82 -18.74
CA THR A 532 11.99 -17.05 -17.93
C THR A 532 11.34 -16.80 -16.58
N GLY A 533 10.94 -17.86 -15.88
CA GLY A 533 10.49 -17.83 -14.50
C GLY A 533 9.13 -17.18 -14.26
N TYR A 534 8.89 -16.79 -13.02
CA TYR A 534 7.62 -16.23 -12.57
C TYR A 534 7.31 -14.88 -13.24
N LEU A 535 8.30 -14.00 -13.35
CA LEU A 535 8.11 -12.67 -13.96
C LEU A 535 7.71 -12.75 -15.44
N LYS A 536 8.14 -13.79 -16.18
CA LYS A 536 7.66 -14.02 -17.55
C LYS A 536 6.17 -14.33 -17.60
N ARG A 537 5.69 -15.17 -16.67
CA ARG A 537 4.25 -15.48 -16.56
C ARG A 537 3.47 -14.23 -16.18
N TYR A 538 3.93 -13.51 -15.18
CA TYR A 538 3.33 -12.25 -14.73
C TYR A 538 3.19 -11.23 -15.86
N ALA A 539 4.25 -10.95 -16.61
CA ALA A 539 4.24 -10.01 -17.73
C ALA A 539 3.20 -10.31 -18.82
N LYS A 540 2.84 -11.60 -18.99
CA LYS A 540 1.83 -12.00 -19.98
C LYS A 540 0.39 -11.76 -19.53
N MET A 541 0.17 -11.70 -18.22
CA MET A 541 -1.17 -11.74 -17.63
C MET A 541 -1.53 -10.42 -16.94
N VAL A 542 -0.53 -9.60 -16.60
CA VAL A 542 -0.76 -8.36 -15.85
C VAL A 542 -1.46 -7.31 -16.70
N SER A 543 -2.45 -6.65 -16.11
CA SER A 543 -3.14 -5.49 -16.67
C SER A 543 -2.34 -4.20 -16.47
N SER A 544 -2.84 -3.11 -17.03
CA SER A 544 -2.28 -1.78 -16.86
C SER A 544 -2.38 -1.28 -15.41
N ALA A 545 -1.52 -0.33 -15.04
CA ALA A 545 -1.46 0.25 -13.70
C ALA A 545 -2.75 0.97 -13.29
N ASN A 546 -3.45 1.65 -14.21
CA ASN A 546 -4.73 2.30 -13.94
C ASN A 546 -5.86 1.31 -13.57
N LYS A 547 -5.69 0.02 -13.89
CA LYS A 547 -6.57 -1.09 -13.49
C LYS A 547 -6.08 -1.82 -12.24
N GLY A 548 -5.03 -1.32 -11.56
CA GLY A 548 -4.45 -1.93 -10.37
C GLY A 548 -3.39 -2.98 -10.64
N ALA A 549 -2.89 -3.12 -11.88
CA ALA A 549 -1.89 -4.14 -12.26
C ALA A 549 -2.27 -5.54 -11.75
N ILE A 550 -3.51 -5.96 -11.99
CA ILE A 550 -4.06 -7.28 -11.64
C ILE A 550 -3.71 -8.31 -12.71
N LEU A 551 -3.84 -9.60 -12.37
CA LEU A 551 -3.70 -10.68 -13.36
C LEU A 551 -5.05 -10.92 -14.04
N GLU A 552 -5.08 -10.78 -15.36
CA GLU A 552 -6.24 -11.08 -16.23
C GLU A 552 -5.99 -12.42 -16.94
N PHE A 553 -7.05 -13.27 -17.03
CA PHE A 553 -6.99 -14.61 -17.60
C PHE A 553 -7.85 -14.73 -18.85
#